data_0c6d8f147562a3c813f8eca86fc371f7
#
_entry.id   0c6d8f147562a3c813f8eca86fc371f7
#
_cell.length_a   1.000
_cell.length_b   1.000
_cell.length_c   1.000
_cell.angle_alpha   90.00
_cell.angle_beta   90.00
_cell.angle_gamma   90.00
#
_symmetry.space_group_name_H-M   'P 1'
#
loop_
_entity.id
_entity.type
_entity.pdbx_description
1 polymer ?
#
loop_
_entity_poly.entity_id
_entity_poly.type
_entity_poly.pdbx_seq_one_letter_code
_entity_poly.pdbx_strand_id
1 'polypeptide(L)'
;STLSAREAKANLMPVNGVKVLELLASMPLSTWNYVGQDSSVRHLGPMAQEFRSAFGLGEDDQHIDTVDADGVALAALQGVHRLLEQKDAQIASQQRQILSLEARVEALEEVNNGLEPKPGAQARFSLVPWLLGSGLLIAVGRFLPSIRRS
;
A
#
# COMPACT_ATOMS: atom_id res chain seq x y z
N SER A 1 23.08 -23.90 26.18
CA SER A 1 21.62 -23.80 26.30
C SER A 1 21.27 -22.69 27.28
N THR A 2 20.30 -21.89 26.98
CA THR A 2 19.85 -20.77 27.83
C THR A 2 18.66 -21.20 28.67
N LEU A 3 18.68 -20.88 29.98
CA LEU A 3 17.55 -21.13 30.87
C LEU A 3 16.37 -20.21 30.44
N SER A 4 15.22 -20.81 30.11
CA SER A 4 14.04 -20.09 29.64
C SER A 4 12.73 -20.53 30.31
N ALA A 5 12.83 -21.19 31.46
CA ALA A 5 11.67 -21.58 32.27
C ALA A 5 10.92 -20.33 32.77
N ARG A 6 9.58 -20.42 32.81
CA ARG A 6 8.73 -19.30 33.26
C ARG A 6 9.06 -18.88 34.68
N GLU A 7 9.38 -19.84 35.57
CA GLU A 7 9.69 -19.67 36.98
C GLU A 7 11.02 -18.93 37.21
N ALA A 8 11.87 -18.91 36.18
CA ALA A 8 13.14 -18.19 36.21
C ALA A 8 13.02 -16.72 35.70
N LYS A 9 11.81 -16.29 35.32
CA LYS A 9 11.56 -14.98 34.77
C LYS A 9 10.59 -14.19 35.63
N ALA A 10 10.83 -12.90 35.77
CA ALA A 10 9.97 -11.96 36.47
C ALA A 10 9.55 -10.81 35.60
N ASN A 11 8.57 -10.01 36.03
CA ASN A 11 8.10 -8.79 35.36
C ASN A 11 7.71 -9.00 33.87
N LEU A 12 7.00 -10.08 33.62
CA LEU A 12 6.58 -10.42 32.26
C LEU A 12 5.59 -9.36 31.70
N MET A 13 5.90 -8.79 30.56
CA MET A 13 5.05 -7.83 29.86
C MET A 13 4.80 -8.31 28.43
N PRO A 14 3.57 -8.10 27.90
CA PRO A 14 3.27 -8.41 26.51
C PRO A 14 4.03 -7.47 25.56
N VAL A 15 4.46 -8.03 24.42
CA VAL A 15 5.19 -7.28 23.38
C VAL A 15 4.28 -7.00 22.19
N ASN A 16 4.33 -5.78 21.66
CA ASN A 16 3.68 -5.44 20.42
C ASN A 16 4.60 -5.74 19.24
N GLY A 17 4.38 -6.88 18.57
CA GLY A 17 5.22 -7.32 17.45
C GLY A 17 5.24 -6.34 16.26
N VAL A 18 4.15 -5.62 15.98
CA VAL A 18 4.12 -4.60 14.92
C VAL A 18 5.06 -3.44 15.26
N LYS A 19 5.03 -2.98 16.51
CA LYS A 19 5.94 -1.93 16.97
C LYS A 19 7.41 -2.37 16.92
N VAL A 20 7.70 -3.61 17.32
CA VAL A 20 9.04 -4.19 17.22
C VAL A 20 9.50 -4.28 15.77
N LEU A 21 8.62 -4.69 14.87
CA LEU A 21 8.91 -4.73 13.42
C LEU A 21 9.25 -3.34 12.86
N GLU A 22 8.52 -2.29 13.24
CA GLU A 22 8.80 -0.91 12.84
C GLU A 22 10.18 -0.44 13.30
N LEU A 23 10.52 -0.71 14.57
CA LEU A 23 11.83 -0.37 15.13
C LEU A 23 12.95 -1.14 14.43
N LEU A 24 12.76 -2.44 14.21
CA LEU A 24 13.72 -3.28 13.49
C LEU A 24 13.93 -2.81 12.05
N ALA A 25 12.86 -2.43 11.34
CA ALA A 25 12.94 -1.95 9.96
C ALA A 25 13.66 -0.60 9.84
N SER A 26 13.67 0.21 10.89
CA SER A 26 14.37 1.50 10.92
C SER A 26 15.80 1.41 11.45
N MET A 27 16.18 0.29 12.08
CA MET A 27 17.50 0.11 12.67
C MET A 27 18.54 -0.19 11.59
N PRO A 28 19.71 0.51 11.59
CA PRO A 28 20.79 0.22 10.65
C PRO A 28 21.36 -1.18 10.83
N LEU A 29 21.53 -1.88 9.73
CA LEU A 29 22.26 -3.14 9.67
C LEU A 29 23.54 -2.97 8.84
N SER A 30 24.64 -3.51 9.32
CA SER A 30 25.94 -3.42 8.66
C SER A 30 26.63 -4.77 8.60
N THR A 31 27.52 -4.92 7.62
CA THR A 31 28.50 -6.00 7.64
C THR A 31 29.83 -5.49 8.19
N TRP A 32 30.44 -6.25 9.06
CA TRP A 32 31.65 -5.85 9.79
C TRP A 32 32.57 -7.05 10.08
N ASN A 33 33.76 -6.78 10.57
CA ASN A 33 34.68 -7.75 11.18
C ASN A 33 35.31 -7.14 12.43
N TYR A 34 35.74 -7.96 13.36
CA TYR A 34 36.41 -7.47 14.58
C TYR A 34 37.76 -6.83 14.24
N VAL A 35 38.13 -5.84 15.02
CA VAL A 35 39.49 -5.25 14.97
C VAL A 35 40.51 -6.35 15.22
N GLY A 36 41.45 -6.52 14.30
CA GLY A 36 42.44 -7.59 14.37
C GLY A 36 42.02 -8.94 13.79
N GLN A 37 40.75 -9.08 13.34
CA GLN A 37 40.29 -10.26 12.61
C GLN A 37 40.64 -10.14 11.10
N ASP A 38 40.81 -11.27 10.44
CA ASP A 38 41.01 -11.30 8.98
C ASP A 38 39.82 -10.61 8.28
N SER A 39 40.14 -9.71 7.34
CA SER A 39 39.13 -8.89 6.65
C SER A 39 38.20 -9.69 5.74
N SER A 40 38.56 -10.93 5.39
CA SER A 40 37.69 -11.85 4.66
C SER A 40 36.55 -12.43 5.50
N VAL A 41 36.71 -12.44 6.82
CA VAL A 41 35.67 -12.87 7.78
C VAL A 41 34.68 -11.73 7.95
N ARG A 42 33.42 -11.96 7.54
CA ARG A 42 32.36 -10.95 7.64
C ARG A 42 31.22 -11.41 8.54
N HIS A 43 30.78 -10.50 9.37
CA HIS A 43 29.59 -10.62 10.19
C HIS A 43 28.52 -9.67 9.68
N LEU A 44 27.27 -9.93 10.01
CA LEU A 44 26.11 -9.08 9.70
C LEU A 44 25.32 -8.83 10.99
N GLY A 45 25.01 -7.59 11.25
CA GLY A 45 24.17 -7.23 12.38
C GLY A 45 24.14 -5.73 12.67
N PRO A 46 23.33 -5.31 13.64
CA PRO A 46 23.36 -3.95 14.19
C PRO A 46 24.57 -3.77 15.11
N MET A 47 24.88 -2.53 15.45
CA MET A 47 25.76 -2.22 16.57
C MET A 47 24.97 -2.27 17.86
N ALA A 48 25.63 -2.62 18.99
CA ALA A 48 24.98 -2.77 20.29
C ALA A 48 24.31 -1.47 20.75
N GLN A 49 24.93 -0.32 20.48
CA GLN A 49 24.37 1.00 20.81
C GLN A 49 23.04 1.24 20.11
N GLU A 50 22.94 0.89 18.82
CA GLU A 50 21.73 1.07 18.00
C GLU A 50 20.63 0.12 18.45
N PHE A 51 20.98 -1.14 18.73
CA PHE A 51 20.06 -2.14 19.25
C PHE A 51 19.45 -1.72 20.60
N ARG A 52 20.32 -1.29 21.54
CA ARG A 52 19.89 -0.81 22.85
C ARG A 52 19.04 0.46 22.75
N SER A 53 19.42 1.38 21.89
CA SER A 53 18.64 2.61 21.64
C SER A 53 17.24 2.32 21.09
N ALA A 54 17.12 1.34 20.19
CA ALA A 54 15.86 0.97 19.57
C ALA A 54 14.92 0.20 20.50
N PHE A 55 15.45 -0.76 21.25
CA PHE A 55 14.65 -1.74 21.99
C PHE A 55 14.71 -1.57 23.51
N GLY A 56 15.71 -0.88 24.04
CA GLY A 56 15.92 -0.76 25.49
C GLY A 56 16.28 -2.09 26.15
N LEU A 57 16.83 -3.05 25.39
CA LEU A 57 17.22 -4.38 25.84
C LEU A 57 18.74 -4.45 26.08
N GLY A 58 19.18 -5.49 26.79
CA GLY A 58 20.57 -5.75 27.11
C GLY A 58 21.06 -5.06 28.39
N GLU A 59 22.16 -5.53 28.92
CA GLU A 59 22.77 -5.02 30.15
C GLU A 59 23.60 -3.74 29.91
N ASP A 60 24.26 -3.67 28.76
CA ASP A 60 25.13 -2.55 28.37
C ASP A 60 24.94 -2.14 26.88
N ASP A 61 25.75 -1.22 26.39
CA ASP A 61 25.74 -0.73 25.02
C ASP A 61 26.88 -1.30 24.16
N GLN A 62 27.57 -2.34 24.63
CA GLN A 62 28.69 -2.97 23.94
C GLN A 62 28.36 -4.39 23.47
N HIS A 63 27.34 -5.02 24.06
CA HIS A 63 26.95 -6.40 23.79
C HIS A 63 25.48 -6.51 23.40
N ILE A 64 25.18 -7.47 22.55
CA ILE A 64 23.81 -7.91 22.23
C ILE A 64 23.71 -9.37 22.62
N ASP A 65 22.85 -9.68 23.59
CA ASP A 65 22.55 -11.05 23.94
C ASP A 65 21.78 -11.74 22.80
N THR A 66 22.17 -12.97 22.47
CA THR A 66 21.48 -13.76 21.45
C THR A 66 20.01 -13.98 21.80
N VAL A 67 19.68 -14.10 23.07
CA VAL A 67 18.29 -14.22 23.55
C VAL A 67 17.48 -13.00 23.19
N ASP A 68 18.04 -11.81 23.33
CA ASP A 68 17.37 -10.55 23.00
C ASP A 68 17.24 -10.37 21.48
N ALA A 69 18.29 -10.67 20.72
CA ALA A 69 18.27 -10.65 19.26
C ALA A 69 17.21 -11.62 18.69
N ASP A 70 17.19 -12.86 19.20
CA ASP A 70 16.20 -13.87 18.82
C ASP A 70 14.78 -13.44 19.24
N GLY A 71 14.62 -12.88 20.43
CA GLY A 71 13.34 -12.37 20.93
C GLY A 71 12.78 -11.25 20.07
N VAL A 72 13.61 -10.31 19.66
CA VAL A 72 13.25 -9.22 18.71
C VAL A 72 12.86 -9.80 17.36
N ALA A 73 13.62 -10.76 16.83
CA ALA A 73 13.30 -11.41 15.56
C ALA A 73 11.95 -12.15 15.61
N LEU A 74 11.68 -12.91 16.66
CA LEU A 74 10.41 -13.61 16.86
C LEU A 74 9.24 -12.64 17.00
N ALA A 75 9.40 -11.55 17.75
CA ALA A 75 8.38 -10.53 17.90
C ALA A 75 8.09 -9.81 16.57
N ALA A 76 9.13 -9.50 15.79
CA ALA A 76 8.99 -8.90 14.47
C ALA A 76 8.25 -9.84 13.49
N LEU A 77 8.56 -11.13 13.48
CA LEU A 77 7.83 -12.13 12.69
C LEU A 77 6.35 -12.20 13.06
N GLN A 78 6.00 -12.12 14.35
CA GLN A 78 4.60 -12.02 14.78
C GLN A 78 3.96 -10.71 14.29
N GLY A 79 4.72 -9.62 14.23
CA GLY A 79 4.29 -8.35 13.66
C GLY A 79 3.96 -8.47 12.17
N VAL A 80 4.86 -9.10 11.40
CA VAL A 80 4.63 -9.39 9.96
C VAL A 80 3.37 -10.23 9.77
N HIS A 81 3.20 -11.30 10.55
CA HIS A 81 2.01 -12.16 10.46
C HIS A 81 0.71 -11.35 10.66
N ARG A 82 0.65 -10.52 11.69
CA ARG A 82 -0.52 -9.66 11.95
C ARG A 82 -0.79 -8.67 10.80
N LEU A 83 0.26 -8.09 10.22
CA LEU A 83 0.10 -7.18 9.08
C LEU A 83 -0.40 -7.93 7.83
N LEU A 84 0.05 -9.16 7.60
CA LEU A 84 -0.46 -10.00 6.52
C LEU A 84 -1.94 -10.31 6.69
N GLU A 85 -2.38 -10.73 7.88
CA GLU A 85 -3.81 -10.96 8.17
C GLU A 85 -4.66 -9.70 7.93
N GLN A 86 -4.17 -8.52 8.34
CA GLN A 86 -4.84 -7.25 8.07
C GLN A 86 -4.92 -6.95 6.58
N LYS A 87 -3.85 -7.20 5.82
CA LYS A 87 -3.82 -7.01 4.37
C LYS A 87 -4.77 -7.96 3.65
N ASP A 88 -4.84 -9.22 4.06
CA ASP A 88 -5.76 -10.20 3.49
C ASP A 88 -7.22 -9.77 3.73
N ALA A 89 -7.55 -9.31 4.93
CA ALA A 89 -8.87 -8.77 5.24
C ALA A 89 -9.20 -7.51 4.39
N GLN A 90 -8.22 -6.64 4.19
CA GLN A 90 -8.37 -5.45 3.34
C GLN A 90 -8.60 -5.85 1.87
N ILE A 91 -7.82 -6.77 1.34
CA ILE A 91 -7.97 -7.30 -0.04
C ILE A 91 -9.36 -7.91 -0.22
N ALA A 92 -9.81 -8.76 0.72
CA ALA A 92 -11.13 -9.35 0.67
C ALA A 92 -12.26 -8.29 0.70
N SER A 93 -12.08 -7.19 1.43
CA SER A 93 -13.02 -6.06 1.44
C SER A 93 -13.04 -5.34 0.10
N GLN A 94 -11.87 -5.03 -0.46
CA GLN A 94 -11.74 -4.38 -1.78
C GLN A 94 -12.35 -5.24 -2.88
N GLN A 95 -12.14 -6.56 -2.84
CA GLN A 95 -12.73 -7.50 -3.80
C GLN A 95 -14.26 -7.42 -3.80
N ARG A 96 -14.89 -7.39 -2.61
CA ARG A 96 -16.35 -7.21 -2.49
C ARG A 96 -16.82 -5.87 -3.06
N GLN A 97 -16.05 -4.79 -2.84
CA GLN A 97 -16.38 -3.48 -3.40
C GLN A 97 -16.30 -3.49 -4.94
N ILE A 98 -15.26 -4.12 -5.50
CA ILE A 98 -15.10 -4.26 -6.97
C ILE A 98 -16.31 -5.00 -7.54
N LEU A 99 -16.67 -6.16 -7.01
CA LEU A 99 -17.84 -6.93 -7.48
C LEU A 99 -19.14 -6.12 -7.40
N SER A 100 -19.30 -5.32 -6.35
CA SER A 100 -20.47 -4.44 -6.21
C SER A 100 -20.49 -3.32 -7.26
N LEU A 101 -19.32 -2.76 -7.58
CA LEU A 101 -19.21 -1.72 -8.62
C LEU A 101 -19.42 -2.32 -10.01
N GLU A 102 -18.89 -3.49 -10.30
CA GLU A 102 -19.10 -4.20 -11.57
C GLU A 102 -20.60 -4.45 -11.80
N ALA A 103 -21.31 -4.98 -10.81
CA ALA A 103 -22.75 -5.20 -10.90
C ALA A 103 -23.54 -3.88 -11.14
N ARG A 104 -23.09 -2.76 -10.54
CA ARG A 104 -23.72 -1.45 -10.78
C ARG A 104 -23.43 -0.91 -12.17
N VAL A 105 -22.23 -1.13 -12.69
CA VAL A 105 -21.86 -0.75 -14.07
C VAL A 105 -22.72 -1.53 -15.05
N GLU A 106 -22.82 -2.85 -14.89
CA GLU A 106 -23.65 -3.71 -15.74
C GLU A 106 -25.12 -3.26 -15.76
N ALA A 107 -25.68 -2.95 -14.58
CA ALA A 107 -27.05 -2.44 -14.49
C ALA A 107 -27.23 -1.08 -15.20
N LEU A 108 -26.23 -0.20 -15.16
CA LEU A 108 -26.27 1.08 -15.87
C LEU A 108 -26.14 0.91 -17.38
N GLU A 109 -25.33 -0.03 -17.84
CA GLU A 109 -25.18 -0.36 -19.25
C GLU A 109 -26.49 -0.94 -19.82
N GLU A 110 -27.18 -1.82 -19.08
CA GLU A 110 -28.49 -2.34 -19.48
C GLU A 110 -29.53 -1.22 -19.63
N VAL A 111 -29.58 -0.28 -18.68
CA VAL A 111 -30.48 0.88 -18.75
C VAL A 111 -30.12 1.76 -19.95
N ASN A 112 -28.84 2.03 -20.21
CA ASN A 112 -28.40 2.85 -21.33
C ASN A 112 -28.73 2.20 -22.67
N ASN A 113 -28.51 0.90 -22.81
CA ASN A 113 -28.82 0.11 -24.02
C ASN A 113 -30.34 0.03 -24.25
N GLY A 114 -31.14 0.06 -23.18
CA GLY A 114 -32.60 0.11 -23.25
C GLY A 114 -33.16 1.47 -23.66
N LEU A 115 -32.38 2.54 -23.51
CA LEU A 115 -32.74 3.92 -23.93
C LEU A 115 -32.33 4.23 -25.37
N GLU A 116 -31.52 3.38 -26.01
CA GLU A 116 -31.21 3.53 -27.43
C GLU A 116 -32.51 3.40 -28.28
N PRO A 117 -32.87 4.40 -29.10
CA PRO A 117 -34.06 4.31 -29.97
C PRO A 117 -33.85 3.12 -30.92
N LYS A 118 -34.73 2.12 -30.84
CA LYS A 118 -34.73 0.99 -31.78
C LYS A 118 -34.67 1.51 -33.22
N PRO A 119 -33.70 1.10 -34.06
CA PRO A 119 -33.63 1.53 -35.44
C PRO A 119 -34.87 0.97 -36.19
N GLY A 120 -35.90 1.79 -36.35
CA GLY A 120 -37.15 1.40 -36.99
C GLY A 120 -38.33 2.30 -36.73
N ALA A 121 -38.30 3.15 -35.70
CA ALA A 121 -39.29 4.17 -35.47
C ALA A 121 -38.95 5.43 -36.31
N GLN A 122 -38.93 5.30 -37.63
CA GLN A 122 -38.98 6.48 -38.49
C GLN A 122 -40.32 7.18 -38.22
N ALA A 123 -40.25 8.18 -37.34
CA ALA A 123 -41.31 9.17 -37.29
C ALA A 123 -41.44 9.75 -38.68
N ARG A 124 -42.51 9.41 -39.36
CA ARG A 124 -42.95 10.10 -40.59
C ARG A 124 -43.27 11.54 -40.19
N PHE A 125 -42.23 12.37 -40.09
CA PHE A 125 -42.45 13.80 -40.12
C PHE A 125 -42.85 14.15 -41.57
N SER A 126 -44.14 14.29 -41.77
CA SER A 126 -44.74 14.91 -42.95
C SER A 126 -44.09 16.29 -43.08
N LEU A 127 -43.28 16.45 -44.11
CA LEU A 127 -42.75 17.74 -44.53
C LEU A 127 -43.94 18.62 -44.93
N VAL A 128 -44.37 19.49 -44.04
CA VAL A 128 -45.18 20.66 -44.43
C VAL A 128 -44.22 21.71 -44.96
N PRO A 129 -44.24 22.07 -46.26
CA PRO A 129 -43.37 23.08 -46.79
C PRO A 129 -43.83 24.46 -46.33
N TRP A 130 -43.12 25.06 -45.39
CA TRP A 130 -43.23 26.48 -45.14
C TRP A 130 -42.28 27.21 -46.10
N LEU A 131 -42.85 27.71 -47.18
CA LEU A 131 -42.27 28.72 -48.05
C LEU A 131 -42.14 30.06 -47.28
N LEU A 132 -41.04 30.74 -47.60
CA LEU A 132 -40.76 32.17 -47.49
C LEU A 132 -40.18 32.72 -46.21
N GLY A 133 -38.93 33.20 -46.30
CA GLY A 133 -38.53 34.42 -45.61
C GLY A 133 -37.08 34.51 -45.14
N SER A 134 -36.26 35.10 -46.05
CA SER A 134 -35.18 36.04 -45.69
C SER A 134 -34.08 35.71 -44.69
N GLY A 135 -32.91 35.45 -45.16
CA GLY A 135 -31.60 36.07 -44.87
C GLY A 135 -31.20 36.41 -43.42
N LEU A 136 -30.18 35.72 -42.95
CA LEU A 136 -29.08 36.40 -42.25
C LEU A 136 -27.82 35.50 -42.23
N LEU A 137 -26.82 35.87 -42.99
CA LEU A 137 -25.44 35.35 -42.90
C LEU A 137 -24.81 35.88 -41.60
N ILE A 138 -24.43 34.99 -40.71
CA ILE A 138 -23.50 35.33 -39.63
C ILE A 138 -22.27 34.45 -39.79
N ALA A 139 -21.17 35.10 -40.23
CA ALA A 139 -19.84 34.53 -40.28
C ALA A 139 -19.30 34.36 -38.84
N VAL A 140 -19.02 33.13 -38.44
CA VAL A 140 -18.26 32.87 -37.18
C VAL A 140 -16.81 32.62 -37.56
N GLY A 141 -15.98 33.62 -37.25
CA GLY A 141 -14.53 33.57 -37.44
C GLY A 141 -13.86 32.49 -36.62
N ARG A 142 -13.02 31.74 -37.27
CA ARG A 142 -12.04 30.82 -36.64
C ARG A 142 -11.02 31.62 -35.86
N PHE A 143 -10.95 31.36 -34.54
CA PHE A 143 -9.83 31.79 -33.70
C PHE A 143 -9.04 30.55 -33.26
N LEU A 144 -7.88 30.33 -33.89
CA LEU A 144 -6.88 29.37 -33.48
C LEU A 144 -5.78 30.13 -32.72
N PRO A 145 -5.41 29.73 -31.49
CA PRO A 145 -4.16 30.19 -30.89
C PRO A 145 -3.01 29.24 -31.26
N SER A 146 -1.97 29.80 -31.86
CA SER A 146 -0.70 29.16 -32.13
C SER A 146 0.10 29.01 -30.81
N ILE A 147 0.50 27.79 -30.47
CA ILE A 147 1.48 27.55 -29.39
C ILE A 147 2.88 27.58 -30.03
N ARG A 148 3.67 28.59 -29.66
CA ARG A 148 5.09 28.73 -29.99
C ARG A 148 5.92 28.00 -28.95
N ARG A 149 6.79 27.07 -29.40
CA ARG A 149 7.88 26.50 -28.63
C ARG A 149 9.03 27.49 -28.52
N SER A 150 9.59 27.62 -27.36
CA SER A 150 11.01 27.89 -27.11
C SER A 150 11.40 27.18 -25.83
#